data_4d1caaf9bbe33ffe713bbdbc1e88a10d
#
_entry.id   4d1caaf9bbe33ffe713bbdbc1e88a10d
#
_cell.length_a   1.000
_cell.length_b   1.000
_cell.length_c   1.000
_cell.angle_alpha   90.00
_cell.angle_beta   90.00
_cell.angle_gamma   90.00
#
_symmetry.space_group_name_H-M   'P 1'
#
loop_
_entity.id
_entity.type
_entity.pdbx_description
1 polymer ?
#
loop_
_entity_poly.entity_id
_entity_poly.type
_entity_poly.pdbx_seq_one_letter_code
_entity_poly.pdbx_strand_id
1 'polypeptide(L)'
;MATNVLDYDQFSNSELLIEYKEQQSTERGFRFLKDPLFFTSSIFLKSPKRITALAMVMGLSLLVYSLGQRALRLALAQNQETIFNQLGKPTASPTLRWVFQCFMSVHLITVAGVQQISNLTSERCHILQFLGSSCRKYYLLN
;
A
#
# COMPACT_ATOMS: atom_id res chain seq x y z
N MET A 1 26.75 -13.96 0.28
CA MET A 1 26.28 -13.26 1.48
C MET A 1 27.35 -13.45 2.55
N ALA A 2 27.74 -12.41 3.27
CA ALA A 2 28.68 -12.48 4.39
C ALA A 2 27.92 -12.16 5.67
N THR A 3 28.23 -12.87 6.76
CA THR A 3 27.65 -12.66 8.08
C THR A 3 28.75 -12.65 9.13
N ASN A 4 28.56 -11.89 10.20
CA ASN A 4 29.38 -11.93 11.40
C ASN A 4 28.82 -12.87 12.48
N VAL A 5 27.66 -13.49 12.24
CA VAL A 5 27.10 -14.53 13.09
C VAL A 5 27.74 -15.86 12.67
N LEU A 6 28.65 -16.37 13.51
CA LEU A 6 29.41 -17.59 13.26
C LEU A 6 28.86 -18.80 14.04
N ASP A 7 27.87 -18.56 14.90
CA ASP A 7 27.29 -19.59 15.76
C ASP A 7 26.07 -20.19 15.04
N TYR A 8 26.20 -21.45 14.61
CA TYR A 8 25.15 -22.18 13.90
C TYR A 8 23.96 -22.57 14.82
N ASP A 9 24.15 -22.51 16.13
CA ASP A 9 23.07 -22.79 17.09
C ASP A 9 22.11 -21.60 17.24
N GLN A 10 22.58 -20.39 16.86
CA GLN A 10 21.73 -19.18 16.86
C GLN A 10 20.91 -19.01 15.59
N PHE A 11 21.50 -19.30 14.42
CA PHE A 11 20.83 -19.17 13.14
C PHE A 11 21.31 -20.23 12.15
N SER A 12 20.39 -20.98 11.60
CA SER A 12 20.67 -21.83 10.45
C SER A 12 20.92 -21.00 9.17
N ASN A 13 21.56 -21.58 8.17
CA ASN A 13 21.80 -20.91 6.89
C ASN A 13 20.51 -20.45 6.19
N SER A 14 19.40 -21.19 6.38
CA SER A 14 18.08 -20.86 5.84
C SER A 14 17.45 -19.65 6.55
N GLU A 15 17.58 -19.58 7.86
CA GLU A 15 17.10 -18.45 8.66
C GLU A 15 17.87 -17.18 8.34
N LEU A 16 19.21 -17.24 8.23
CA LEU A 16 20.02 -16.11 7.79
C LEU A 16 19.62 -15.59 6.40
N LEU A 17 19.25 -16.49 5.49
CA LEU A 17 18.78 -16.11 4.16
C LEU A 17 17.39 -15.44 4.23
N ILE A 18 16.51 -15.90 5.11
CA ILE A 18 15.19 -15.31 5.33
C ILE A 18 15.35 -13.90 5.89
N GLU A 19 16.13 -13.73 6.97
CA GLU A 19 16.42 -12.42 7.59
C GLU A 19 17.02 -11.44 6.57
N TYR A 20 17.98 -11.89 5.75
CA TYR A 20 18.55 -11.06 4.70
C TYR A 20 17.50 -10.62 3.66
N LYS A 21 16.58 -11.50 3.29
CA LYS A 21 15.48 -11.17 2.37
C LYS A 21 14.46 -10.23 3.01
N GLU A 22 14.23 -10.34 4.30
CA GLU A 22 13.31 -9.45 5.02
C GLU A 22 13.82 -8.00 5.09
N GLN A 23 15.12 -7.78 5.02
CA GLN A 23 15.73 -6.45 4.89
C GLN A 23 15.16 -5.68 3.69
N GLN A 24 14.77 -6.37 2.61
CA GLN A 24 14.09 -5.76 1.47
C GLN A 24 12.76 -5.09 1.83
N SER A 25 12.09 -5.53 2.90
CA SER A 25 10.84 -4.90 3.35
C SER A 25 11.09 -3.50 3.88
N THR A 26 12.18 -3.31 4.61
CA THR A 26 12.62 -2.02 5.12
C THR A 26 13.02 -1.07 3.98
N GLU A 27 13.77 -1.57 3.00
CA GLU A 27 14.13 -0.80 1.81
C GLU A 27 12.89 -0.35 0.99
N ARG A 28 11.88 -1.21 0.87
CA ARG A 28 10.60 -0.86 0.23
C ARG A 28 9.86 0.23 1.01
N GLY A 29 9.93 0.19 2.35
CA GLY A 29 9.39 1.24 3.21
C GLY A 29 10.06 2.58 2.94
N PHE A 30 11.38 2.64 2.90
CA PHE A 30 12.11 3.87 2.57
C PHE A 30 11.83 4.36 1.14
N ARG A 31 11.66 3.45 0.19
CA ARG A 31 11.28 3.81 -1.19
C ARG A 31 9.88 4.42 -1.23
N PHE A 32 8.93 3.85 -0.49
CA PHE A 32 7.59 4.42 -0.35
C PHE A 32 7.64 5.84 0.21
N LEU A 33 8.42 6.07 1.27
CA LEU A 33 8.57 7.38 1.89
C LEU A 33 9.21 8.43 0.98
N LYS A 34 9.95 8.00 -0.04
CA LYS A 34 10.58 8.87 -1.05
C LYS A 34 9.78 9.00 -2.34
N ASP A 35 8.64 8.31 -2.45
CA ASP A 35 7.83 8.30 -3.67
C ASP A 35 7.15 9.66 -3.87
N PRO A 36 7.36 10.34 -5.01
CA PRO A 36 6.74 11.64 -5.30
C PRO A 36 5.21 11.61 -5.31
N LEU A 37 4.59 10.44 -5.49
CA LEU A 37 3.13 10.28 -5.42
C LEU A 37 2.59 10.58 -4.02
N PHE A 38 3.37 10.30 -2.98
CA PHE A 38 3.00 10.45 -1.58
C PHE A 38 3.70 11.63 -0.90
N PHE A 39 4.77 12.16 -1.52
CA PHE A 39 5.59 13.21 -0.95
C PHE A 39 5.92 14.31 -1.95
N THR A 40 5.91 15.55 -1.47
CA THR A 40 6.52 16.67 -2.17
C THR A 40 8.03 16.48 -2.26
N SER A 41 8.60 16.76 -3.42
CA SER A 41 10.00 16.53 -3.76
C SER A 41 11.01 17.29 -2.90
N SER A 42 10.57 18.19 -2.02
CA SER A 42 11.44 18.97 -1.14
C SER A 42 10.75 19.29 0.19
N ILE A 43 11.48 19.00 1.28
CA ILE A 43 11.04 19.28 2.64
C ILE A 43 11.80 20.51 3.13
N PHE A 44 11.10 21.65 3.20
CA PHE A 44 11.66 22.93 3.69
C PHE A 44 11.40 23.15 5.19
N LEU A 45 11.61 22.12 6.02
CA LEU A 45 11.43 22.23 7.45
C LEU A 45 12.76 22.51 8.13
N LYS A 46 12.84 23.68 8.81
CA LYS A 46 14.03 24.10 9.57
C LYS A 46 13.94 23.76 11.07
N SER A 47 12.74 23.54 11.60
CA SER A 47 12.54 23.27 13.03
C SER A 47 12.67 21.79 13.34
N PRO A 48 13.53 21.36 14.29
CA PRO A 48 13.63 19.95 14.70
C PRO A 48 12.30 19.34 15.12
N LYS A 49 11.46 20.08 15.84
CA LYS A 49 10.12 19.62 16.25
C LYS A 49 9.22 19.28 15.05
N ARG A 50 9.25 20.11 13.99
CA ARG A 50 8.48 19.85 12.77
C ARG A 50 9.03 18.68 11.97
N ILE A 51 10.35 18.50 11.96
CA ILE A 51 10.99 17.35 11.31
C ILE A 51 10.58 16.05 12.03
N THR A 52 10.60 16.03 13.36
CA THR A 52 10.16 14.89 14.16
C THR A 52 8.68 14.58 13.93
N ALA A 53 7.81 15.59 13.94
CA ALA A 53 6.39 15.40 13.67
C ALA A 53 6.16 14.83 12.26
N LEU A 54 6.86 15.35 11.25
CA LEU A 54 6.78 14.82 9.89
C LEU A 54 7.22 13.36 9.82
N ALA A 55 8.37 13.02 10.42
CA ALA A 55 8.87 11.65 10.45
C ALA A 55 7.87 10.69 11.11
N MET A 56 7.20 11.13 12.18
CA MET A 56 6.14 10.36 12.84
C MET A 56 4.95 10.14 11.90
N VAL A 57 4.45 11.18 11.23
CA VAL A 57 3.35 11.07 10.26
C VAL A 57 3.73 10.15 9.11
N MET A 58 4.97 10.24 8.62
CA MET A 58 5.50 9.35 7.57
C MET A 58 5.50 7.88 8.02
N GLY A 59 5.98 7.61 9.24
CA GLY A 59 5.99 6.27 9.80
C GLY A 59 4.58 5.69 9.95
N LEU A 60 3.63 6.48 10.44
CA LEU A 60 2.22 6.10 10.52
C LEU A 60 1.61 5.84 9.13
N SER A 61 1.91 6.68 8.15
CA SER A 61 1.44 6.51 6.78
C SER A 61 1.96 5.20 6.17
N LEU A 62 3.24 4.87 6.40
CA LEU A 62 3.83 3.61 5.95
C LEU A 62 3.18 2.42 6.64
N LEU A 63 2.87 2.51 7.93
CA LEU A 63 2.18 1.46 8.68
C LEU A 63 0.79 1.21 8.09
N VAL A 64 -0.02 2.26 7.90
CA VAL A 64 -1.36 2.17 7.32
C VAL A 64 -1.31 1.57 5.91
N TYR A 65 -0.37 2.04 5.08
CA TYR A 65 -0.13 1.51 3.74
C TYR A 65 0.18 0.01 3.76
N SER A 66 1.10 -0.40 4.63
CA SER A 66 1.52 -1.81 4.74
C SER A 66 0.40 -2.71 5.23
N LEU A 67 -0.37 -2.25 6.22
CA LEU A 67 -1.55 -2.96 6.74
C LEU A 67 -2.64 -3.07 5.68
N GLY A 68 -2.95 -2.00 4.97
CA GLY A 68 -3.92 -1.99 3.88
C GLY A 68 -3.53 -2.93 2.74
N GLN A 69 -2.26 -2.92 2.34
CA GLN A 69 -1.76 -3.83 1.32
C GLN A 69 -1.84 -5.30 1.76
N ARG A 70 -1.48 -5.58 3.01
CA ARG A 70 -1.59 -6.93 3.58
C ARG A 70 -3.05 -7.39 3.63
N ALA A 71 -3.95 -6.55 4.11
CA ALA A 71 -5.38 -6.86 4.19
C ALA A 71 -5.97 -7.19 2.82
N LEU A 72 -5.67 -6.38 1.79
CA LEU A 72 -6.12 -6.62 0.42
C LEU A 72 -5.62 -7.97 -0.11
N ARG A 73 -4.33 -8.28 0.05
CA ARG A 73 -3.74 -9.54 -0.42
C ARG A 73 -4.32 -10.75 0.29
N LEU A 74 -4.57 -10.64 1.60
CA LEU A 74 -5.23 -11.71 2.36
C LEU A 74 -6.66 -11.93 1.88
N ALA A 75 -7.43 -10.86 1.64
CA ALA A 75 -8.79 -10.95 1.12
C ALA A 75 -8.82 -11.61 -0.26
N LEU A 76 -7.91 -11.25 -1.17
CA LEU A 76 -7.79 -11.89 -2.49
C LEU A 76 -7.44 -13.37 -2.36
N ALA A 77 -6.47 -13.72 -1.53
CA ALA A 77 -6.05 -15.10 -1.33
C ALA A 77 -7.17 -15.96 -0.71
N GLN A 78 -7.90 -15.45 0.29
CA GLN A 78 -9.01 -16.15 0.92
C GLN A 78 -10.18 -16.43 -0.02
N ASN A 79 -10.43 -15.54 -0.97
CA ASN A 79 -11.49 -15.69 -1.97
C ASN A 79 -11.00 -16.37 -3.26
N GLN A 80 -9.71 -16.73 -3.36
CA GLN A 80 -9.08 -17.26 -4.57
C GLN A 80 -9.26 -16.35 -5.79
N GLU A 81 -9.26 -15.03 -5.56
CA GLU A 81 -9.50 -14.00 -6.55
C GLU A 81 -8.22 -13.25 -6.90
N THR A 82 -8.25 -12.58 -8.05
CA THR A 82 -7.15 -11.77 -8.55
C THR A 82 -7.65 -10.42 -9.06
N ILE A 83 -6.77 -9.43 -9.10
CA ILE A 83 -7.00 -8.18 -9.82
C ILE A 83 -5.93 -8.00 -10.89
N PHE A 84 -6.21 -7.19 -11.91
CA PHE A 84 -5.22 -6.91 -12.95
C PHE A 84 -4.12 -5.98 -12.44
N ASN A 85 -2.89 -6.30 -12.78
CA ASN A 85 -1.73 -5.45 -12.52
C ASN A 85 -1.56 -4.39 -13.64
N GLN A 86 -0.51 -3.57 -13.55
CA GLN A 86 -0.17 -2.53 -14.54
C GLN A 86 0.06 -3.06 -15.96
N LEU A 87 0.36 -4.35 -16.10
CA LEU A 87 0.61 -5.01 -17.39
C LEU A 87 -0.64 -5.75 -17.90
N GLY A 88 -1.80 -5.57 -17.27
CA GLY A 88 -3.02 -6.30 -17.60
C GLY A 88 -2.99 -7.79 -17.25
N LYS A 89 -2.05 -8.22 -16.39
CA LYS A 89 -1.97 -9.62 -15.95
C LYS A 89 -2.65 -9.80 -14.59
N PRO A 90 -3.39 -10.91 -14.38
CA PRO A 90 -4.01 -11.19 -13.09
C PRO A 90 -2.94 -11.41 -12.01
N THR A 91 -3.19 -10.88 -10.81
CA THR A 91 -2.31 -11.04 -9.65
C THR A 91 -3.11 -11.08 -8.34
N ALA A 92 -2.74 -12.00 -7.45
CA ALA A 92 -3.23 -12.06 -6.07
C ALA A 92 -2.37 -11.22 -5.10
N SER A 93 -1.26 -10.63 -5.60
CA SER A 93 -0.31 -9.86 -4.78
C SER A 93 -0.12 -8.43 -5.29
N PRO A 94 -1.19 -7.65 -5.46
CA PRO A 94 -1.09 -6.27 -5.93
C PRO A 94 -0.36 -5.38 -4.93
N THR A 95 0.17 -4.25 -5.43
CA THR A 95 0.63 -3.16 -4.57
C THR A 95 -0.52 -2.19 -4.32
N LEU A 96 -0.62 -1.64 -3.11
CA LEU A 96 -1.64 -0.64 -2.81
C LEU A 96 -1.43 0.65 -3.63
N ARG A 97 -0.18 0.95 -4.01
CA ARG A 97 0.14 2.03 -4.94
C ARG A 97 -0.60 1.88 -6.28
N TRP A 98 -0.61 0.69 -6.85
CA TRP A 98 -1.34 0.41 -8.08
C TRP A 98 -2.84 0.63 -7.90
N VAL A 99 -3.38 0.15 -6.78
CA VAL A 99 -4.79 0.39 -6.45
C VAL A 99 -5.09 1.88 -6.40
N PHE A 100 -4.28 2.68 -5.72
CA PHE A 100 -4.47 4.14 -5.72
C PHE A 100 -4.45 4.74 -7.13
N GLN A 101 -3.53 4.30 -8.00
CA GLN A 101 -3.49 4.73 -9.39
C GLN A 101 -4.79 4.39 -10.15
N CYS A 102 -5.38 3.21 -9.92
CA CYS A 102 -6.65 2.83 -10.52
C CYS A 102 -7.79 3.79 -10.15
N PHE A 103 -7.74 4.39 -8.95
CA PHE A 103 -8.79 5.29 -8.44
C PHE A 103 -8.52 6.78 -8.65
N MET A 104 -7.38 7.18 -9.21
CA MET A 104 -7.04 8.60 -9.43
C MET A 104 -8.05 9.35 -10.33
N SER A 105 -8.74 8.63 -11.22
CA SER A 105 -9.74 9.22 -12.13
C SER A 105 -11.19 9.05 -11.65
N VAL A 106 -11.40 8.59 -10.42
CA VAL A 106 -12.73 8.47 -9.82
C VAL A 106 -13.03 9.76 -9.04
N HIS A 107 -14.17 10.38 -9.33
CA HIS A 107 -14.56 11.65 -8.71
C HIS A 107 -15.96 11.57 -8.13
N LEU A 108 -16.15 12.22 -6.98
CA LEU A 108 -17.47 12.52 -6.45
C LEU A 108 -18.00 13.78 -7.15
N ILE A 109 -19.12 13.67 -7.83
CA ILE A 109 -19.79 14.78 -8.48
C ILE A 109 -21.17 15.00 -7.86
N THR A 110 -21.60 16.26 -7.80
CA THR A 110 -22.94 16.63 -7.33
C THR A 110 -23.69 17.28 -8.49
N VAL A 111 -24.76 16.64 -8.95
CA VAL A 111 -25.61 17.14 -10.02
C VAL A 111 -27.03 17.29 -9.48
N ALA A 112 -27.58 18.50 -9.56
CA ALA A 112 -28.91 18.81 -9.05
C ALA A 112 -29.15 18.39 -7.57
N GLY A 113 -28.11 18.49 -6.73
CA GLY A 113 -28.17 18.11 -5.31
C GLY A 113 -28.02 16.60 -5.05
N VAL A 114 -27.86 15.78 -6.09
CA VAL A 114 -27.63 14.33 -5.96
C VAL A 114 -26.15 14.04 -6.13
N GLN A 115 -25.58 13.30 -5.18
CA GLN A 115 -24.19 12.85 -5.24
C GLN A 115 -24.07 11.58 -6.07
N GLN A 116 -23.10 11.56 -6.96
CA GLN A 116 -22.80 10.42 -7.82
C GLN A 116 -21.28 10.23 -7.91
N ILE A 117 -20.85 8.97 -8.03
CA ILE A 117 -19.45 8.64 -8.30
C ILE A 117 -19.25 8.47 -9.79
N SER A 118 -18.40 9.29 -10.37
CA SER A 118 -18.05 9.18 -11.80
C SER A 118 -16.94 8.15 -11.99
N ASN A 119 -16.95 7.54 -13.17
CA ASN A 119 -15.86 6.66 -13.63
C ASN A 119 -15.59 5.45 -12.72
N LEU A 120 -16.61 4.93 -12.04
CA LEU A 120 -16.54 3.71 -11.25
C LEU A 120 -16.83 2.49 -12.16
N THR A 121 -15.78 1.95 -12.79
CA THR A 121 -15.87 0.79 -13.67
C THR A 121 -16.11 -0.50 -12.91
N SER A 122 -16.54 -1.57 -13.60
CA SER A 122 -16.70 -2.91 -13.02
C SER A 122 -15.42 -3.43 -12.36
N GLU A 123 -14.26 -3.18 -12.96
CA GLU A 123 -12.95 -3.55 -12.41
C GLU A 123 -12.66 -2.82 -11.07
N ARG A 124 -12.98 -1.52 -10.99
CA ARG A 124 -12.84 -0.75 -9.75
C ARG A 124 -13.80 -1.22 -8.67
N CYS A 125 -15.05 -1.53 -9.06
CA CYS A 125 -16.02 -2.14 -8.15
C CYS A 125 -15.52 -3.49 -7.62
N HIS A 126 -14.91 -4.32 -8.47
CA HIS A 126 -14.31 -5.58 -8.07
C HIS A 126 -13.19 -5.37 -7.03
N ILE A 127 -12.28 -4.43 -7.25
CA ILE A 127 -11.24 -4.09 -6.27
C ILE A 127 -11.85 -3.66 -4.92
N LEU A 128 -12.91 -2.83 -4.94
CA LEU A 128 -13.55 -2.33 -3.72
C LEU A 128 -14.18 -3.44 -2.87
N GLN A 129 -14.57 -4.57 -3.45
CA GLN A 129 -15.11 -5.71 -2.69
C GLN A 129 -14.09 -6.26 -1.68
N PHE A 130 -12.79 -6.14 -1.96
CA PHE A 130 -11.70 -6.63 -1.12
C PHE A 130 -11.09 -5.58 -0.18
N LEU A 131 -11.53 -4.32 -0.28
CA LEU A 131 -11.02 -3.22 0.56
C LEU A 131 -11.85 -2.97 1.85
N GLY A 132 -12.88 -3.78 2.07
CA GLY A 132 -13.74 -3.69 3.25
C GLY A 132 -14.91 -2.69 3.12
N SER A 133 -15.85 -2.81 4.05
CA SER A 133 -17.12 -2.07 4.00
C SER A 133 -16.95 -0.55 4.09
N SER A 134 -15.97 -0.07 4.85
CA SER A 134 -15.70 1.37 4.99
C SER A 134 -15.31 2.01 3.66
N CYS A 135 -14.48 1.33 2.86
CA CYS A 135 -14.12 1.81 1.52
C CYS A 135 -15.31 1.80 0.58
N ARG A 136 -16.13 0.74 0.62
CA ARG A 136 -17.34 0.64 -0.21
C ARG A 136 -18.32 1.78 0.06
N LYS A 137 -18.61 2.05 1.34
CA LYS A 137 -19.49 3.17 1.74
C LYS A 137 -18.97 4.52 1.25
N TYR A 138 -17.66 4.73 1.28
CA TYR A 138 -17.04 5.96 0.77
C TYR A 138 -17.34 6.20 -0.72
N TYR A 139 -17.48 5.12 -1.49
CA TYR A 139 -17.85 5.16 -2.90
C TYR A 139 -19.38 4.98 -3.14
N LEU A 140 -20.21 5.28 -2.14
CA LEU A 140 -21.68 5.18 -2.20
C LEU A 140 -22.18 3.75 -2.55
N LEU A 141 -21.39 2.73 -2.27
CA LEU A 141 -21.75 1.34 -2.43
C LEU A 141 -22.24 0.77 -1.08
N ASN A 142 -23.37 0.06 -1.10
CA ASN A 142 -23.95 -0.60 0.06
C ASN A 142 -23.24 -1.92 0.38
#